data_9197ad41706032b9d8ffec30588cfa67
#
_entry.id   9197ad41706032b9d8ffec30588cfa67
#
_cell.length_a   1.000
_cell.length_b   1.000
_cell.length_c   1.000
_cell.angle_alpha   90.00
_cell.angle_beta   90.00
_cell.angle_gamma   90.00
#
_symmetry.space_group_name_H-M   'P 1'
#
loop_
_entity.id
_entity.type
_entity.pdbx_description
1 polymer ?
#
loop_
_entity_poly.entity_id
_entity_poly.type
_entity_poly.pdbx_seq_one_letter_code
_entity_poly.pdbx_strand_id
1 'polypeptide(L)'
;MFTELLSQCIQEARVEYAHLEPPCPEEEIAQAEAAVGYPFPEELKALLRETNGDHWLLWSAREIMENAKLLPGFLDGCDTFEEYLEKVARHIFFAGNGCGDYYCYRVLPDGQADTSGIYIWEHETFEHHVVAKDIPDLIRKYYHDQC
;
A
#
# COMPACT_ATOMS: atom_id res chain seq x y z
N MET A 1 17.93 -3.62 2.05
CA MET A 1 17.21 -4.59 1.18
C MET A 1 16.27 -3.91 0.20
N PHE A 2 15.29 -3.19 0.67
CA PHE A 2 14.34 -2.49 -0.21
C PHE A 2 14.96 -1.31 -0.95
N THR A 3 15.80 -0.53 -0.28
CA THR A 3 16.42 0.66 -0.88
C THR A 3 17.30 0.30 -2.07
N GLU A 4 18.05 -0.78 -1.99
CA GLU A 4 18.89 -1.26 -3.09
C GLU A 4 18.03 -1.69 -4.29
N LEU A 5 17.00 -2.46 -4.03
CA LEU A 5 16.06 -2.91 -5.06
C LEU A 5 15.35 -1.73 -5.73
N LEU A 6 14.86 -0.79 -4.94
CA LEU A 6 14.18 0.40 -5.45
C LEU A 6 15.12 1.25 -6.30
N SER A 7 16.33 1.50 -5.82
CA SER A 7 17.31 2.28 -6.58
C SER A 7 17.63 1.63 -7.93
N GLN A 8 17.80 0.32 -7.95
CA GLN A 8 18.02 -0.42 -9.17
C GLN A 8 16.84 -0.32 -10.13
N CYS A 9 15.63 -0.56 -9.65
CA CYS A 9 14.44 -0.52 -10.47
C CYS A 9 14.16 0.88 -11.02
N ILE A 10 14.35 1.92 -10.21
CA ILE A 10 14.18 3.31 -10.63
C ILE A 10 15.17 3.64 -11.75
N GLN A 11 16.42 3.22 -11.61
CA GLN A 11 17.46 3.45 -12.61
C GLN A 11 17.16 2.71 -13.91
N GLU A 12 16.78 1.43 -13.84
CA GLU A 12 16.48 0.62 -15.01
C GLU A 12 15.26 1.12 -15.77
N ALA A 13 14.22 1.54 -15.03
CA ALA A 13 12.99 2.05 -15.62
C ALA A 13 13.09 3.52 -16.06
N ARG A 14 14.18 4.21 -15.71
CA ARG A 14 14.43 5.61 -16.03
C ARG A 14 13.32 6.55 -15.55
N VAL A 15 12.82 6.32 -14.34
CA VAL A 15 11.77 7.14 -13.73
C VAL A 15 12.42 8.34 -13.07
N GLU A 16 12.25 9.52 -13.67
CA GLU A 16 12.91 10.74 -13.20
C GLU A 16 12.33 11.31 -11.90
N TYR A 17 11.04 11.07 -11.67
CA TYR A 17 10.35 11.63 -10.50
C TYR A 17 10.44 10.77 -9.26
N ALA A 18 10.78 9.50 -9.40
CA ALA A 18 10.91 8.62 -8.27
C ALA A 18 12.21 8.87 -7.52
N HIS A 19 12.12 9.04 -6.21
CA HIS A 19 13.30 9.17 -5.35
C HIS A 19 12.96 8.65 -3.96
N LEU A 20 13.97 8.13 -3.28
CA LEU A 20 13.78 7.53 -1.97
C LEU A 20 13.79 8.60 -0.88
N GLU A 21 12.78 8.57 -0.04
CA GLU A 21 12.74 9.40 1.15
C GLU A 21 13.58 8.77 2.27
N PRO A 22 14.04 9.55 3.25
CA PRO A 22 14.71 8.99 4.42
C PRO A 22 13.86 7.97 5.16
N PRO A 23 14.45 7.15 6.04
CA PRO A 23 13.70 6.21 6.87
C PRO A 23 12.58 6.90 7.64
N CYS A 24 11.43 6.21 7.74
CA CYS A 24 10.28 6.70 8.50
C CYS A 24 10.54 6.51 10.01
N PRO A 25 10.32 7.56 10.83
CA PRO A 25 10.41 7.39 12.28
C PRO A 25 9.39 6.39 12.81
N GLU A 26 9.76 5.64 13.85
CA GLU A 26 8.86 4.64 14.46
C GLU A 26 7.56 5.25 14.95
N GLU A 27 7.60 6.49 15.44
CA GLU A 27 6.41 7.21 15.88
C GLU A 27 5.41 7.42 14.75
N GLU A 28 5.89 7.76 13.55
CA GLU A 28 5.02 7.94 12.39
C GLU A 28 4.43 6.63 11.89
N ILE A 29 5.20 5.54 11.97
CA ILE A 29 4.69 4.20 11.64
C ILE A 29 3.55 3.85 12.59
N ALA A 30 3.72 4.08 13.89
CA ALA A 30 2.69 3.81 14.88
C ALA A 30 1.44 4.66 14.65
N GLN A 31 1.61 5.92 14.29
CA GLN A 31 0.49 6.81 13.97
C GLN A 31 -0.29 6.32 12.74
N ALA A 32 0.42 5.86 11.72
CA ALA A 32 -0.21 5.31 10.52
C ALA A 32 -0.99 4.03 10.84
N GLU A 33 -0.42 3.13 11.63
CA GLU A 33 -1.13 1.92 12.09
C GLU A 33 -2.41 2.26 12.84
N ALA A 34 -2.33 3.24 13.73
CA ALA A 34 -3.50 3.68 14.50
C ALA A 34 -4.59 4.26 13.59
N ALA A 35 -4.20 5.04 12.59
CA ALA A 35 -5.15 5.64 11.65
C ALA A 35 -5.82 4.60 10.75
N VAL A 36 -5.07 3.59 10.32
CA VAL A 36 -5.61 2.49 9.51
C VAL A 36 -6.49 1.57 10.35
N GLY A 37 -6.13 1.36 11.61
CA GLY A 37 -6.88 0.54 12.54
C GLY A 37 -6.50 -0.94 12.56
N TYR A 38 -5.47 -1.34 11.84
CA TYR A 38 -4.96 -2.71 11.78
C TYR A 38 -3.44 -2.71 11.91
N PRO A 39 -2.86 -3.75 12.54
CA PRO A 39 -1.40 -3.83 12.63
C PRO A 39 -0.78 -4.06 11.23
N PHE A 40 0.29 -3.32 10.94
CA PHE A 40 1.00 -3.49 9.68
C PHE A 40 1.82 -4.79 9.71
N PRO A 41 1.88 -5.53 8.58
CA PRO A 41 2.81 -6.64 8.46
C PRO A 41 4.25 -6.20 8.68
N GLU A 42 5.08 -7.10 9.17
CA GLU A 42 6.50 -6.79 9.41
C GLU A 42 7.21 -6.35 8.13
N GLU A 43 6.83 -6.89 6.98
CA GLU A 43 7.38 -6.49 5.68
C GLU A 43 7.13 -5.01 5.40
N LEU A 44 5.92 -4.52 5.65
CA LEU A 44 5.59 -3.11 5.44
C LEU A 44 6.35 -2.21 6.41
N LYS A 45 6.45 -2.62 7.67
CA LYS A 45 7.23 -1.87 8.66
C LYS A 45 8.71 -1.83 8.28
N ALA A 46 9.26 -2.96 7.82
CA ALA A 46 10.65 -3.04 7.39
C ALA A 46 10.92 -2.09 6.20
N LEU A 47 9.99 -2.03 5.25
CA LEU A 47 10.07 -1.10 4.14
C LEU A 47 10.12 0.36 4.62
N LEU A 48 9.17 0.74 5.48
CA LEU A 48 9.10 2.12 5.99
C LEU A 48 10.33 2.49 6.82
N ARG A 49 10.93 1.54 7.52
CA ARG A 49 12.17 1.76 8.27
C ARG A 49 13.38 1.99 7.37
N GLU A 50 13.33 1.56 6.11
CA GLU A 50 14.39 1.83 5.13
C GLU A 50 14.10 3.10 4.33
N THR A 51 12.86 3.33 3.92
CA THR A 51 12.46 4.51 3.17
C THR A 51 11.00 4.84 3.40
N ASN A 52 10.72 6.12 3.57
CA ASN A 52 9.36 6.63 3.79
C ASN A 52 8.70 6.98 2.44
N GLY A 53 8.69 6.01 1.52
CA GLY A 53 8.09 6.16 0.21
C GLY A 53 9.09 6.54 -0.88
N ASP A 54 8.65 6.47 -2.13
CA ASP A 54 9.50 6.74 -3.29
C ASP A 54 8.91 7.81 -4.23
N HIS A 55 7.80 8.43 -3.87
CA HIS A 55 7.09 9.43 -4.67
C HIS A 55 6.58 8.94 -6.02
N TRP A 56 6.54 7.64 -6.24
CA TRP A 56 6.08 7.06 -7.52
C TRP A 56 5.11 5.90 -7.31
N LEU A 57 5.52 4.89 -6.60
CA LEU A 57 4.71 3.72 -6.27
C LEU A 57 4.32 3.70 -4.79
N LEU A 58 5.32 3.78 -3.92
CA LEU A 58 5.17 3.55 -2.49
C LEU A 58 4.81 4.82 -1.75
N TRP A 59 3.86 4.72 -0.83
CA TRP A 59 3.41 5.85 -0.04
C TRP A 59 4.25 6.01 1.22
N SER A 60 4.40 7.26 1.67
CA SER A 60 4.92 7.56 2.99
C SER A 60 3.90 7.15 4.05
N ALA A 61 4.34 7.05 5.31
CA ALA A 61 3.42 6.79 6.42
C ALA A 61 2.31 7.84 6.50
N ARG A 62 2.64 9.10 6.21
CA ARG A 62 1.64 10.18 6.18
C ARG A 62 0.59 9.96 5.09
N GLU A 63 1.01 9.56 3.90
CA GLU A 63 0.09 9.28 2.80
C GLU A 63 -0.81 8.08 3.11
N ILE A 64 -0.26 7.04 3.74
CA ILE A 64 -1.05 5.90 4.20
C ILE A 64 -2.12 6.37 5.18
N MET A 65 -1.76 7.21 6.14
CA MET A 65 -2.69 7.74 7.15
C MET A 65 -3.76 8.62 6.51
N GLU A 66 -3.37 9.52 5.62
CA GLU A 66 -4.31 10.43 4.95
C GLU A 66 -5.30 9.67 4.07
N ASN A 67 -4.83 8.64 3.35
CA ASN A 67 -5.71 7.80 2.55
C ASN A 67 -6.71 7.05 3.42
N ALA A 68 -6.28 6.54 4.57
CA ALA A 68 -7.18 5.84 5.50
C ALA A 68 -8.33 6.73 5.96
N LYS A 69 -8.08 8.02 6.13
CA LYS A 69 -9.11 8.99 6.52
C LYS A 69 -10.13 9.27 5.41
N LEU A 70 -9.78 8.99 4.16
CA LEU A 70 -10.66 9.17 3.03
C LEU A 70 -11.56 7.96 2.75
N LEU A 71 -11.24 6.79 3.31
CA LEU A 71 -12.00 5.57 3.04
C LEU A 71 -13.49 5.66 3.35
N PRO A 72 -13.93 6.31 4.46
CA PRO A 72 -15.37 6.44 4.72
C PRO A 72 -16.14 7.14 3.60
N GLY A 73 -15.50 7.93 2.76
CA GLY A 73 -16.11 8.55 1.59
C GLY A 73 -16.60 7.55 0.54
N PHE A 74 -16.11 6.33 0.57
CA PHE A 74 -16.57 5.27 -0.35
C PHE A 74 -17.83 4.55 0.15
N LEU A 75 -18.30 4.86 1.36
CA LEU A 75 -19.50 4.22 1.92
C LEU A 75 -20.72 4.40 1.02
N ASP A 76 -20.86 5.56 0.39
CA ASP A 76 -21.97 5.86 -0.49
C ASP A 76 -21.97 5.00 -1.76
N GLY A 77 -20.84 4.44 -2.15
CA GLY A 77 -20.70 3.53 -3.27
C GLY A 77 -21.06 2.08 -2.95
N CYS A 78 -21.40 1.79 -1.69
CA CYS A 78 -21.72 0.45 -1.22
C CYS A 78 -23.17 0.39 -0.79
N ASP A 79 -23.85 -0.74 -1.07
CA ASP A 79 -25.26 -0.92 -0.74
C ASP A 79 -25.48 -1.12 0.76
N THR A 80 -24.53 -1.75 1.44
CA THR A 80 -24.61 -2.01 2.88
C THR A 80 -23.30 -1.67 3.58
N PHE A 81 -23.35 -1.49 4.89
CA PHE A 81 -22.15 -1.28 5.70
C PHE A 81 -21.24 -2.50 5.69
N GLU A 82 -21.81 -3.71 5.64
CA GLU A 82 -21.00 -4.94 5.52
C GLU A 82 -20.24 -5.00 4.21
N GLU A 83 -20.87 -4.59 3.12
CA GLU A 83 -20.20 -4.49 1.81
C GLU A 83 -19.03 -3.50 1.87
N TYR A 84 -19.23 -2.35 2.52
CA TYR A 84 -18.16 -1.38 2.72
C TYR A 84 -16.99 -1.99 3.51
N LEU A 85 -17.28 -2.73 4.59
CA LEU A 85 -16.23 -3.37 5.38
C LEU A 85 -15.41 -4.37 4.54
N GLU A 86 -16.07 -5.19 3.74
CA GLU A 86 -15.40 -6.20 2.93
C GLU A 86 -14.65 -5.62 1.74
N LYS A 87 -15.26 -4.67 1.04
CA LYS A 87 -14.71 -4.15 -0.22
C LYS A 87 -13.77 -2.98 -0.04
N VAL A 88 -13.89 -2.23 1.05
CA VAL A 88 -13.09 -1.02 1.24
C VAL A 88 -12.31 -1.04 2.55
N ALA A 89 -12.99 -1.16 3.69
CA ALA A 89 -12.37 -0.89 4.98
C ALA A 89 -11.37 -1.94 5.44
N ARG A 90 -11.53 -3.21 5.04
CA ARG A 90 -10.63 -4.30 5.49
C ARG A 90 -9.44 -4.48 4.58
N HIS A 91 -8.73 -3.38 4.35
CA HIS A 91 -7.51 -3.34 3.55
C HIS A 91 -6.49 -2.42 4.20
N ILE A 92 -5.22 -2.74 4.01
CA ILE A 92 -4.12 -1.85 4.39
C ILE A 92 -3.51 -1.34 3.09
N PHE A 93 -3.91 -0.15 2.67
CA PHE A 93 -3.41 0.48 1.44
C PHE A 93 -2.08 1.15 1.70
N PHE A 94 -1.07 0.86 0.89
CA PHE A 94 0.27 1.40 1.11
C PHE A 94 0.97 1.88 -0.17
N ALA A 95 0.36 1.72 -1.32
CA ALA A 95 0.95 2.09 -2.60
C ALA A 95 -0.15 2.38 -3.62
N GLY A 96 0.19 2.97 -4.73
CA GLY A 96 -0.78 3.27 -5.78
C GLY A 96 -0.12 3.39 -7.14
N ASN A 97 -0.94 3.27 -8.20
CA ASN A 97 -0.47 3.37 -9.59
C ASN A 97 -0.64 4.77 -10.20
N GLY A 98 -1.10 5.74 -9.43
CA GLY A 98 -1.35 7.09 -9.91
C GLY A 98 -2.64 7.25 -10.72
N CYS A 99 -3.36 6.17 -10.97
CA CYS A 99 -4.63 6.16 -11.71
C CYS A 99 -5.84 5.93 -10.83
N GLY A 100 -5.66 5.96 -9.51
CA GLY A 100 -6.72 5.76 -8.53
C GLY A 100 -6.81 4.34 -7.97
N ASP A 101 -6.11 3.40 -8.54
CA ASP A 101 -6.05 2.04 -8.01
C ASP A 101 -4.91 1.92 -7.01
N TYR A 102 -5.13 1.12 -5.96
CA TYR A 102 -4.21 1.03 -4.84
C TYR A 102 -3.71 -0.38 -4.65
N TYR A 103 -2.48 -0.49 -4.14
CA TYR A 103 -1.91 -1.78 -3.74
C TYR A 103 -2.06 -1.93 -2.23
N CYS A 104 -2.39 -3.14 -1.79
CA CYS A 104 -2.77 -3.35 -0.40
C CYS A 104 -2.57 -4.78 0.07
N TYR A 105 -2.61 -4.93 1.39
CA TYR A 105 -2.87 -6.22 2.03
C TYR A 105 -4.36 -6.28 2.36
N ARG A 106 -4.97 -7.45 2.21
CA ARG A 106 -6.29 -7.70 2.76
C ARG A 106 -6.18 -7.98 4.25
N VAL A 107 -7.23 -7.64 4.99
CA VAL A 107 -7.31 -7.92 6.43
C VAL A 107 -8.25 -9.11 6.63
N LEU A 108 -7.74 -10.14 7.32
CA LEU A 108 -8.49 -11.34 7.64
C LEU A 108 -9.51 -11.08 8.77
N PRO A 109 -10.50 -11.98 8.96
CA PRO A 109 -11.51 -11.78 10.00
C PRO A 109 -10.96 -11.61 11.42
N ASP A 110 -9.75 -12.12 11.70
CA ASP A 110 -9.09 -11.96 12.99
C ASP A 110 -8.41 -10.60 13.17
N GLY A 111 -8.48 -9.73 12.16
CA GLY A 111 -7.85 -8.41 12.19
C GLY A 111 -6.40 -8.37 11.77
N GLN A 112 -5.83 -9.50 11.37
CA GLN A 112 -4.44 -9.57 10.91
C GLN A 112 -4.38 -9.46 9.38
N ALA A 113 -3.28 -8.88 8.88
CA ALA A 113 -3.08 -8.81 7.45
C ALA A 113 -2.83 -10.18 6.85
N ASP A 114 -3.42 -10.42 5.67
CA ASP A 114 -3.11 -11.61 4.88
C ASP A 114 -1.79 -11.35 4.15
N THR A 115 -0.72 -11.99 4.59
CA THR A 115 0.62 -11.83 4.03
C THR A 115 0.93 -12.81 2.92
N SER A 116 -0.05 -13.56 2.44
CA SER A 116 0.15 -14.52 1.34
C SER A 116 0.31 -13.84 -0.02
N GLY A 117 -0.05 -12.57 -0.14
CA GLY A 117 0.10 -11.82 -1.38
C GLY A 117 -0.23 -10.34 -1.23
N ILE A 118 0.14 -9.58 -2.26
CA ILE A 118 -0.24 -8.18 -2.41
C ILE A 118 -1.37 -8.13 -3.43
N TYR A 119 -2.38 -7.32 -3.13
CA TYR A 119 -3.55 -7.14 -3.98
C TYR A 119 -3.53 -5.77 -4.63
N ILE A 120 -4.07 -5.67 -5.84
CA ILE A 120 -4.50 -4.39 -6.39
C ILE A 120 -5.99 -4.22 -6.07
N TRP A 121 -6.39 -3.02 -5.66
CA TRP A 121 -7.77 -2.65 -5.38
C TRP A 121 -8.21 -1.61 -6.40
N GLU A 122 -9.28 -1.90 -7.13
CA GLU A 122 -9.78 -1.05 -8.20
C GLU A 122 -10.83 -0.06 -7.69
N HIS A 123 -10.60 1.23 -7.88
CA HIS A 123 -11.45 2.28 -7.34
C HIS A 123 -12.83 2.38 -8.01
N GLU A 124 -12.99 1.86 -9.22
CA GLU A 124 -14.26 1.92 -9.94
C GLU A 124 -15.23 0.83 -9.51
N THR A 125 -14.71 -0.36 -9.21
CA THR A 125 -15.53 -1.54 -8.90
C THR A 125 -15.42 -1.98 -7.46
N PHE A 126 -14.42 -1.50 -6.71
CA PHE A 126 -14.04 -1.95 -5.38
C PHE A 126 -13.64 -3.43 -5.35
N GLU A 127 -13.25 -3.97 -6.50
CA GLU A 127 -12.75 -5.33 -6.60
C GLU A 127 -11.25 -5.36 -6.32
N HIS A 128 -10.77 -6.53 -5.87
CA HIS A 128 -9.36 -6.74 -5.61
C HIS A 128 -8.93 -8.09 -6.17
N HIS A 129 -7.66 -8.17 -6.59
CA HIS A 129 -7.04 -9.44 -7.00
C HIS A 129 -5.54 -9.40 -6.73
N VAL A 130 -4.95 -10.58 -6.58
CA VAL A 130 -3.51 -10.70 -6.30
C VAL A 130 -2.69 -10.28 -7.51
N VAL A 131 -1.70 -9.42 -7.29
CA VAL A 131 -0.78 -8.98 -8.34
C VAL A 131 0.67 -9.32 -8.04
N ALA A 132 1.03 -9.56 -6.78
CA ALA A 132 2.39 -9.86 -6.37
C ALA A 132 2.38 -10.75 -5.13
N LYS A 133 3.47 -11.48 -4.93
CA LYS A 133 3.58 -12.35 -3.75
C LYS A 133 4.05 -11.60 -2.50
N ASP A 134 4.82 -10.53 -2.68
CA ASP A 134 5.37 -9.72 -1.59
C ASP A 134 5.76 -8.34 -2.13
N ILE A 135 6.25 -7.46 -1.26
CA ILE A 135 6.64 -6.10 -1.66
C ILE A 135 7.79 -6.11 -2.68
N PRO A 136 8.87 -6.88 -2.53
CA PRO A 136 9.90 -6.93 -3.57
C PRO A 136 9.37 -7.33 -4.95
N ASP A 137 8.49 -8.31 -4.99
CA ASP A 137 7.85 -8.74 -6.23
C ASP A 137 6.98 -7.63 -6.84
N LEU A 138 6.22 -6.90 -6.01
CA LEU A 138 5.44 -5.75 -6.45
C LEU A 138 6.34 -4.67 -7.05
N ILE A 139 7.44 -4.33 -6.38
CA ILE A 139 8.37 -3.31 -6.85
C ILE A 139 8.92 -3.67 -8.23
N ARG A 140 9.39 -4.90 -8.40
CA ARG A 140 9.93 -5.36 -9.68
C ARG A 140 8.88 -5.30 -10.79
N LYS A 141 7.69 -5.81 -10.51
CA LYS A 141 6.60 -5.84 -11.50
C LYS A 141 6.13 -4.45 -11.87
N TYR A 142 5.97 -3.57 -10.89
CA TYR A 142 5.47 -2.23 -11.14
C TYR A 142 6.45 -1.43 -12.02
N TYR A 143 7.73 -1.41 -11.64
CA TYR A 143 8.74 -0.66 -12.38
C TYR A 143 9.05 -1.25 -13.76
N HIS A 144 8.70 -2.49 -14.01
CA HIS A 144 8.85 -3.14 -15.31
C HIS A 144 7.53 -3.31 -16.06
N ASP A 145 6.49 -2.58 -15.67
CA ASP A 145 5.15 -2.58 -16.30
C ASP A 145 4.51 -3.95 -16.36
N GLN A 146 4.62 -4.74 -15.30
CA GLN A 146 4.07 -6.09 -15.23
C GLN A 146 2.86 -6.21 -14.30
N CYS A 147 2.34 -5.08 -13.79
CA CYS A 147 1.16 -5.13 -12.90
C CYS A 147 0.28 -3.89 -13.01
#